data_fb4aea447739cef2b4dda414d4f5bae6
#
_entry.id   fb4aea447739cef2b4dda414d4f5bae6
#
_cell.length_a   1.000
_cell.length_b   1.000
_cell.length_c   1.000
_cell.angle_alpha   90.00
_cell.angle_beta   90.00
_cell.angle_gamma   90.00
#
_symmetry.space_group_name_H-M   'P 1'
#
loop_
_entity.id
_entity.type
_entity.pdbx_description
1 polymer ?
#
loop_
_entity_poly.entity_id
_entity_poly.type
_entity_poly.pdbx_seq_one_letter_code
_entity_poly.pdbx_strand_id
1 'polypeptide(L)'
;MADNVWREFFDSYASQYMNEAFTADSVREAAFLVELLGLPAGAAILDVGCGTGRHAVELARRGYCVTGLDLSAGMLAEAAKAAGEAGVEIDLVQADATDFSFARGFDAAACLCEGAFSLVGADDPFDHDLAILRNVCAALKPGALFVLTASNGMRLIRSATPEQVEAGRFDPLTLSESYDMEWETPEGPRSVPVRERGYVPSELTLLCRMAGFAVEHVWGGTAGNWGRRPVDLDEWEIMVVMRKPAA
;
A
#
# COMPACT_ATOMS: atom_id res chain seq x y z
N MET A 1 20.93 -9.05 4.89
CA MET A 1 19.73 -8.54 4.21
C MET A 1 20.24 -7.59 3.14
N ALA A 2 19.90 -7.80 1.89
CA ALA A 2 20.24 -6.83 0.84
C ALA A 2 19.65 -5.48 1.25
N ASP A 3 20.38 -4.39 1.01
CA ASP A 3 19.89 -3.03 1.29
C ASP A 3 18.65 -2.81 0.41
N ASN A 4 17.48 -2.72 1.05
CA ASN A 4 16.24 -2.45 0.37
C ASN A 4 16.18 -0.95 0.08
N VAL A 5 16.27 -0.57 -1.19
CA VAL A 5 16.32 0.83 -1.65
C VAL A 5 15.10 1.63 -1.19
N TRP A 6 13.93 0.98 -1.12
CA TRP A 6 12.70 1.61 -0.61
C TRP A 6 12.80 1.94 0.88
N ARG A 7 13.46 1.07 1.69
CA ARG A 7 13.73 1.39 3.09
C ARG A 7 14.59 2.63 3.23
N GLU A 8 15.69 2.72 2.47
CA GLU A 8 16.58 3.89 2.50
C GLU A 8 15.84 5.17 2.15
N PHE A 9 15.04 5.13 1.08
CA PHE A 9 14.21 6.26 0.67
C PHE A 9 13.24 6.65 1.79
N PHE A 10 12.37 5.76 2.23
CA PHE A 10 11.33 6.07 3.21
C PHE A 10 11.88 6.44 4.58
N ASP A 11 12.99 5.85 5.03
CA ASP A 11 13.64 6.24 6.29
C ASP A 11 14.10 7.70 6.26
N SER A 12 14.65 8.15 5.15
CA SER A 12 15.20 9.52 5.05
C SER A 12 14.15 10.55 4.60
N TYR A 13 13.08 10.14 3.92
CA TYR A 13 12.01 11.02 3.44
C TYR A 13 10.85 11.18 4.42
N ALA A 14 10.78 10.37 5.47
CA ALA A 14 9.63 10.26 6.36
C ALA A 14 9.11 11.61 6.90
N SER A 15 10.02 12.50 7.33
CA SER A 15 9.64 13.82 7.88
C SER A 15 9.02 14.78 6.86
N GLN A 16 9.19 14.52 5.56
CA GLN A 16 8.69 15.34 4.46
C GLN A 16 7.44 14.73 3.81
N TYR A 17 7.20 13.43 4.02
CA TYR A 17 6.17 12.64 3.34
C TYR A 17 4.76 13.27 3.40
N MET A 18 4.40 13.87 4.53
CA MET A 18 3.11 14.53 4.69
C MET A 18 2.94 15.84 3.90
N ASN A 19 3.99 16.32 3.22
CA ASN A 19 3.90 17.46 2.29
C ASN A 19 3.41 17.04 0.90
N GLU A 20 3.34 15.73 0.62
CA GLU A 20 2.84 15.21 -0.64
C GLU A 20 1.34 15.49 -0.82
N ALA A 21 0.96 15.93 -2.00
CA ALA A 21 -0.41 16.38 -2.28
C ALA A 21 -1.47 15.27 -2.05
N PHE A 22 -1.12 14.02 -2.33
CA PHE A 22 -2.03 12.89 -2.15
C PHE A 22 -2.34 12.55 -0.69
N THR A 23 -1.59 13.09 0.29
CA THR A 23 -1.83 12.86 1.71
C THR A 23 -2.94 13.75 2.28
N ALA A 24 -3.37 14.77 1.56
CA ALA A 24 -4.30 15.81 2.05
C ALA A 24 -5.70 15.29 2.41
N ASP A 25 -6.15 14.22 1.76
CA ASP A 25 -7.52 13.69 1.88
C ASP A 25 -7.67 12.51 2.88
N SER A 26 -6.69 12.27 3.76
CA SER A 26 -6.64 11.11 4.67
C SER A 26 -7.93 10.93 5.51
N VAL A 27 -8.56 12.03 5.96
CA VAL A 27 -9.81 11.99 6.74
C VAL A 27 -10.98 11.44 5.92
N ARG A 28 -11.07 11.86 4.64
CA ARG A 28 -12.12 11.43 3.72
C ARG A 28 -11.91 9.96 3.28
N GLU A 29 -10.67 9.60 3.03
CA GLU A 29 -10.26 8.24 2.69
C GLU A 29 -10.57 7.26 3.83
N ALA A 30 -10.22 7.62 5.07
CA ALA A 30 -10.56 6.82 6.24
C ALA A 30 -12.08 6.70 6.45
N ALA A 31 -12.86 7.76 6.18
CA ALA A 31 -14.32 7.68 6.24
C ALA A 31 -14.91 6.72 5.20
N PHE A 32 -14.36 6.72 3.98
CA PHE A 32 -14.73 5.76 2.94
C PHE A 32 -14.41 4.32 3.36
N LEU A 33 -13.22 4.07 3.94
CA LEU A 33 -12.84 2.75 4.45
C LEU A 33 -13.79 2.28 5.55
N VAL A 34 -14.13 3.11 6.50
CA VAL A 34 -15.07 2.77 7.59
C VAL A 34 -16.43 2.38 7.03
N GLU A 35 -16.95 3.15 6.07
CA GLU A 35 -18.22 2.82 5.40
C GLU A 35 -18.13 1.48 4.66
N LEU A 36 -17.02 1.27 3.94
CA LEU A 36 -16.79 0.07 3.13
C LEU A 36 -16.66 -1.18 4.00
N LEU A 37 -15.89 -1.10 5.07
CA LEU A 37 -15.62 -2.22 5.97
C LEU A 37 -16.84 -2.59 6.81
N GLY A 38 -17.67 -1.62 7.21
CA GLY A 38 -18.90 -1.86 7.97
C GLY A 38 -18.70 -2.55 9.32
N LEU A 39 -17.50 -2.39 9.92
CA LEU A 39 -17.11 -3.07 11.16
C LEU A 39 -17.55 -2.24 12.40
N PRO A 40 -17.86 -2.90 13.53
CA PRO A 40 -18.12 -2.21 14.78
C PRO A 40 -16.85 -1.57 15.36
N ALA A 41 -17.01 -0.57 16.20
CA ALA A 41 -15.91 -0.05 17.01
C ALA A 41 -15.25 -1.16 17.82
N GLY A 42 -13.92 -1.07 18.02
CA GLY A 42 -13.10 -2.10 18.64
C GLY A 42 -12.66 -3.22 17.72
N ALA A 43 -13.12 -3.26 16.45
CA ALA A 43 -12.61 -4.23 15.49
C ALA A 43 -11.11 -4.00 15.21
N ALA A 44 -10.37 -5.11 15.04
CA ALA A 44 -8.94 -5.10 14.79
C ALA A 44 -8.65 -4.92 13.29
N ILE A 45 -7.93 -3.88 12.91
CA ILE A 45 -7.56 -3.56 11.52
C ILE A 45 -6.03 -3.61 11.37
N LEU A 46 -5.54 -4.28 10.32
CA LEU A 46 -4.14 -4.28 9.92
C LEU A 46 -3.95 -3.27 8.77
N ASP A 47 -3.07 -2.29 8.96
CA ASP A 47 -2.64 -1.33 7.93
C ASP A 47 -1.22 -1.72 7.47
N VAL A 48 -1.09 -2.26 6.26
CA VAL A 48 0.16 -2.80 5.69
C VAL A 48 0.81 -1.73 4.82
N GLY A 49 2.08 -1.40 5.12
CA GLY A 49 2.74 -0.23 4.55
C GLY A 49 2.09 1.05 5.07
N CYS A 50 1.91 1.13 6.40
CA CYS A 50 1.14 2.21 7.02
C CYS A 50 1.81 3.59 6.92
N GLY A 51 3.10 3.65 6.54
CA GLY A 51 3.87 4.87 6.42
C GLY A 51 3.84 5.72 7.69
N THR A 52 3.54 7.01 7.53
CA THR A 52 3.39 7.99 8.64
C THR A 52 2.10 7.79 9.45
N GLY A 53 1.36 6.70 9.23
CA GLY A 53 0.15 6.36 9.98
C GLY A 53 -1.07 7.22 9.63
N ARG A 54 -1.10 7.92 8.50
CA ARG A 54 -2.17 8.85 8.15
C ARG A 54 -3.57 8.23 8.14
N HIS A 55 -3.69 6.98 7.68
CA HIS A 55 -4.95 6.22 7.74
C HIS A 55 -5.14 5.54 9.10
N ALA A 56 -4.06 4.93 9.65
CA ALA A 56 -4.09 4.24 10.93
C ALA A 56 -4.58 5.16 12.07
N VAL A 57 -4.08 6.39 12.15
CA VAL A 57 -4.50 7.39 13.15
C VAL A 57 -5.96 7.74 12.97
N GLU A 58 -6.42 7.97 11.75
CA GLU A 58 -7.81 8.31 11.47
C GLU A 58 -8.79 7.15 11.75
N LEU A 59 -8.38 5.91 11.53
CA LEU A 59 -9.14 4.71 11.92
C LEU A 59 -9.18 4.56 13.44
N ALA A 60 -8.06 4.77 14.15
CA ALA A 60 -8.00 4.73 15.60
C ALA A 60 -8.89 5.80 16.25
N ARG A 61 -8.94 7.03 15.70
CA ARG A 61 -9.88 8.10 16.13
C ARG A 61 -11.35 7.69 16.02
N ARG A 62 -11.66 6.75 15.14
CA ARG A 62 -13.02 6.21 14.94
C ARG A 62 -13.29 4.97 15.82
N GLY A 63 -12.35 4.64 16.72
CA GLY A 63 -12.50 3.61 17.72
C GLY A 63 -12.09 2.20 17.27
N TYR A 64 -11.34 2.07 16.18
CA TYR A 64 -10.76 0.78 15.78
C TYR A 64 -9.45 0.49 16.52
N CYS A 65 -9.15 -0.81 16.74
CA CYS A 65 -7.85 -1.26 17.22
C CYS A 65 -6.93 -1.46 16.00
N VAL A 66 -6.03 -0.52 15.76
CA VAL A 66 -5.20 -0.53 14.55
C VAL A 66 -3.81 -1.03 14.85
N THR A 67 -3.33 -1.94 14.00
CA THR A 67 -1.92 -2.33 13.93
C THR A 67 -1.37 -1.84 12.60
N GLY A 68 -0.39 -0.93 12.63
CA GLY A 68 0.34 -0.46 11.46
C GLY A 68 1.64 -1.23 11.30
N LEU A 69 1.86 -1.79 10.10
CA LEU A 69 3.08 -2.48 9.73
C LEU A 69 3.79 -1.68 8.64
N ASP A 70 5.08 -1.41 8.83
CA ASP A 70 5.90 -0.75 7.81
C ASP A 70 7.35 -1.24 7.87
N LEU A 71 8.03 -1.18 6.73
CA LEU A 71 9.45 -1.54 6.61
C LEU A 71 10.37 -0.47 7.21
N SER A 72 9.96 0.80 7.12
CA SER A 72 10.75 1.98 7.48
C SER A 72 10.57 2.36 8.95
N ALA A 73 11.68 2.39 9.69
CA ALA A 73 11.70 2.90 11.06
C ALA A 73 11.40 4.41 11.10
N GLY A 74 11.85 5.16 10.08
CA GLY A 74 11.57 6.58 9.96
C GLY A 74 10.08 6.88 9.83
N MET A 75 9.38 6.14 8.95
CA MET A 75 7.93 6.25 8.79
C MET A 75 7.19 5.92 10.08
N LEU A 76 7.57 4.82 10.76
CA LEU A 76 6.94 4.43 12.03
C LEU A 76 7.19 5.45 13.15
N ALA A 77 8.32 6.13 13.15
CA ALA A 77 8.57 7.22 14.11
C ALA A 77 7.61 8.40 13.90
N GLU A 78 7.36 8.79 12.64
CA GLU A 78 6.36 9.83 12.33
C GLU A 78 4.93 9.34 12.62
N ALA A 79 4.61 8.05 12.40
CA ALA A 79 3.33 7.47 12.77
C ALA A 79 3.09 7.51 14.30
N ALA A 80 4.10 7.17 15.10
CA ALA A 80 4.03 7.25 16.57
C ALA A 80 3.80 8.69 17.05
N LYS A 81 4.48 9.65 16.45
CA LYS A 81 4.31 11.08 16.72
C LYS A 81 2.88 11.53 16.37
N ALA A 82 2.40 11.20 15.18
CA ALA A 82 1.04 11.54 14.73
C ALA A 82 -0.04 10.94 15.64
N ALA A 83 0.13 9.69 16.10
CA ALA A 83 -0.77 9.05 17.05
C ALA A 83 -0.78 9.77 18.40
N GLY A 84 0.40 10.13 18.93
CA GLY A 84 0.55 10.90 20.16
C GLY A 84 -0.11 12.27 20.08
N GLU A 85 0.09 13.02 19.00
CA GLU A 85 -0.54 14.32 18.75
C GLU A 85 -2.07 14.19 18.61
N ALA A 86 -2.54 13.08 18.06
CA ALA A 86 -3.96 12.79 17.91
C ALA A 86 -4.62 12.27 19.21
N GLY A 87 -3.84 11.88 20.22
CA GLY A 87 -4.32 11.28 21.47
C GLY A 87 -4.94 9.90 21.26
N VAL A 88 -4.42 9.11 20.31
CA VAL A 88 -4.86 7.74 20.03
C VAL A 88 -3.71 6.76 20.17
N GLU A 89 -4.05 5.48 20.38
CA GLU A 89 -3.08 4.38 20.41
C GLU A 89 -3.18 3.57 19.14
N ILE A 90 -2.02 3.26 18.54
CA ILE A 90 -1.86 2.33 17.43
C ILE A 90 -0.68 1.40 17.73
N ASP A 91 -0.83 0.12 17.44
CA ASP A 91 0.26 -0.85 17.52
C ASP A 91 1.16 -0.69 16.28
N LEU A 92 2.43 -0.35 16.45
CA LEU A 92 3.38 -0.18 15.34
C LEU A 92 4.37 -1.33 15.28
N VAL A 93 4.48 -1.95 14.12
CA VAL A 93 5.34 -3.12 13.87
C VAL A 93 6.27 -2.84 12.70
N GLN A 94 7.58 -2.83 12.97
CA GLN A 94 8.57 -2.77 11.90
C GLN A 94 8.78 -4.16 11.32
N ALA A 95 8.31 -4.39 10.09
CA ALA A 95 8.47 -5.66 9.39
C ALA A 95 8.43 -5.48 7.87
N ASP A 96 8.98 -6.45 7.16
CA ASP A 96 8.83 -6.59 5.72
C ASP A 96 7.46 -7.21 5.41
N ALA A 97 6.67 -6.58 4.54
CA ALA A 97 5.34 -7.07 4.18
C ALA A 97 5.39 -8.41 3.43
N THR A 98 6.54 -8.78 2.87
CA THR A 98 6.76 -10.09 2.25
C THR A 98 7.03 -11.20 3.26
N ASP A 99 7.33 -10.87 4.54
CA ASP A 99 7.68 -11.85 5.57
C ASP A 99 7.20 -11.39 6.95
N PHE A 100 5.90 -11.51 7.22
CA PHE A 100 5.34 -11.26 8.54
C PHE A 100 4.30 -12.31 8.94
N SER A 101 4.06 -12.41 10.24
CA SER A 101 2.98 -13.24 10.79
C SER A 101 2.46 -12.67 12.11
N PHE A 102 1.18 -12.90 12.39
CA PHE A 102 0.54 -12.51 13.66
C PHE A 102 -0.13 -13.71 14.33
N ALA A 103 -0.04 -13.78 15.65
CA ALA A 103 -0.69 -14.84 16.42
C ALA A 103 -2.22 -14.70 16.47
N ARG A 104 -2.74 -13.47 16.29
CA ARG A 104 -4.18 -13.16 16.26
C ARG A 104 -4.62 -12.76 14.85
N GLY A 105 -5.85 -13.11 14.48
CA GLY A 105 -6.43 -12.66 13.21
C GLY A 105 -7.04 -11.27 13.31
N PHE A 106 -7.03 -10.53 12.18
CA PHE A 106 -7.64 -9.22 12.04
C PHE A 106 -9.04 -9.30 11.43
N ASP A 107 -9.90 -8.34 11.77
CA ASP A 107 -11.27 -8.23 11.26
C ASP A 107 -11.30 -7.59 9.87
N ALA A 108 -10.28 -6.82 9.52
CA ALA A 108 -9.99 -6.33 8.17
C ALA A 108 -8.51 -5.99 8.00
N ALA A 109 -8.09 -5.81 6.75
CA ALA A 109 -6.79 -5.22 6.44
C ALA A 109 -6.92 -4.15 5.34
N ALA A 110 -5.92 -3.28 5.28
CA ALA A 110 -5.73 -2.29 4.22
C ALA A 110 -4.25 -2.28 3.79
N CYS A 111 -3.99 -2.03 2.50
CA CYS A 111 -2.67 -1.70 1.96
C CYS A 111 -2.93 -0.64 0.88
N LEU A 112 -2.61 0.61 1.18
CA LEU A 112 -3.18 1.77 0.49
C LEU A 112 -2.08 2.69 -0.02
N CYS A 113 -2.36 3.37 -1.13
CA CYS A 113 -1.41 4.28 -1.77
C CYS A 113 -0.07 3.56 -2.02
N GLU A 114 -0.20 2.41 -2.69
CA GLU A 114 0.87 1.45 -2.96
C GLU A 114 1.42 0.78 -1.70
N GLY A 115 1.50 1.47 -0.57
CA GLY A 115 1.91 0.94 0.74
C GLY A 115 3.21 0.16 0.66
N ALA A 116 3.10 -1.18 0.66
CA ALA A 116 4.21 -2.09 0.39
C ALA A 116 4.08 -2.80 -0.97
N PHE A 117 2.93 -2.67 -1.63
CA PHE A 117 2.57 -3.36 -2.86
C PHE A 117 3.05 -2.55 -4.08
N SER A 118 3.45 -3.21 -5.16
CA SER A 118 4.02 -2.57 -6.36
C SER A 118 5.45 -2.04 -6.22
N LEU A 119 5.97 -1.87 -5.00
CA LEU A 119 7.30 -1.32 -4.71
C LEU A 119 8.34 -2.46 -4.78
N VAL A 120 8.70 -2.85 -6.00
CA VAL A 120 9.57 -3.99 -6.24
C VAL A 120 11.05 -3.57 -6.24
N GLY A 121 11.93 -4.48 -5.81
CA GLY A 121 13.37 -4.30 -5.86
C GLY A 121 14.01 -5.06 -7.03
N ALA A 122 15.14 -5.69 -6.75
CA ALA A 122 15.84 -6.58 -7.71
C ALA A 122 15.17 -7.96 -7.85
N ASP A 123 14.29 -8.31 -6.92
CA ASP A 123 13.57 -9.59 -6.87
C ASP A 123 12.48 -9.69 -7.95
N ASP A 124 11.94 -10.91 -8.11
CA ASP A 124 10.82 -11.13 -9.02
C ASP A 124 9.58 -10.36 -8.51
N PRO A 125 9.06 -9.41 -9.29
CA PRO A 125 7.95 -8.57 -8.86
C PRO A 125 6.67 -9.38 -8.58
N PHE A 126 6.49 -10.54 -9.22
CA PHE A 126 5.31 -11.39 -8.99
C PHE A 126 5.39 -12.10 -7.65
N ASP A 127 6.55 -12.63 -7.28
CA ASP A 127 6.75 -13.31 -6.01
C ASP A 127 6.66 -12.34 -4.84
N HIS A 128 7.20 -11.13 -4.97
CA HIS A 128 7.12 -10.07 -3.97
C HIS A 128 5.66 -9.76 -3.61
N ASP A 129 4.87 -9.34 -4.58
CA ASP A 129 3.49 -8.91 -4.34
C ASP A 129 2.57 -10.08 -3.96
N LEU A 130 2.81 -11.27 -4.51
CA LEU A 130 2.10 -12.49 -4.12
C LEU A 130 2.39 -12.89 -2.66
N ALA A 131 3.62 -12.71 -2.18
CA ALA A 131 3.98 -12.97 -0.79
C ALA A 131 3.23 -12.03 0.15
N ILE A 132 3.16 -10.73 -0.16
CA ILE A 132 2.37 -9.75 0.61
C ILE A 132 0.91 -10.19 0.70
N LEU A 133 0.28 -10.49 -0.44
CA LEU A 133 -1.13 -10.93 -0.46
C LEU A 133 -1.36 -12.19 0.38
N ARG A 134 -0.46 -13.18 0.31
CA ARG A 134 -0.55 -14.42 1.11
C ARG A 134 -0.41 -14.16 2.61
N ASN A 135 0.52 -13.30 3.01
CA ASN A 135 0.72 -12.96 4.42
C ASN A 135 -0.49 -12.21 4.97
N VAL A 136 -1.04 -11.25 4.22
CA VAL A 136 -2.28 -10.57 4.60
C VAL A 136 -3.45 -11.56 4.69
N CYS A 137 -3.59 -12.46 3.72
CA CYS A 137 -4.63 -13.48 3.75
C CYS A 137 -4.49 -14.38 4.98
N ALA A 138 -3.27 -14.78 5.34
CA ALA A 138 -3.02 -15.58 6.54
C ALA A 138 -3.38 -14.81 7.83
N ALA A 139 -3.07 -13.52 7.90
CA ALA A 139 -3.33 -12.66 9.06
C ALA A 139 -4.81 -12.33 9.28
N LEU A 140 -5.65 -12.46 8.27
CA LEU A 140 -7.07 -12.13 8.36
C LEU A 140 -7.90 -13.29 8.95
N LYS A 141 -8.98 -12.95 9.65
CA LYS A 141 -10.04 -13.89 10.05
C LYS A 141 -10.82 -14.35 8.81
N PRO A 142 -11.40 -15.57 8.81
CA PRO A 142 -12.34 -15.98 7.77
C PRO A 142 -13.48 -14.96 7.62
N GLY A 143 -13.81 -14.61 6.39
CA GLY A 143 -14.84 -13.61 6.07
C GLY A 143 -14.38 -12.15 6.14
N ALA A 144 -13.16 -11.87 6.60
CA ALA A 144 -12.63 -10.51 6.69
C ALA A 144 -12.35 -9.88 5.32
N LEU A 145 -12.54 -8.56 5.21
CA LEU A 145 -12.23 -7.78 4.02
C LEU A 145 -10.76 -7.33 4.01
N PHE A 146 -10.20 -7.26 2.80
CA PHE A 146 -8.96 -6.58 2.50
C PHE A 146 -9.18 -5.56 1.40
N VAL A 147 -8.73 -4.32 1.62
CA VAL A 147 -8.75 -3.22 0.66
C VAL A 147 -7.32 -2.92 0.24
N LEU A 148 -7.05 -3.04 -1.05
CA LEU A 148 -5.74 -2.81 -1.65
C LEU A 148 -5.86 -1.72 -2.70
N THR A 149 -4.92 -0.76 -2.76
CA THR A 149 -4.67 0.04 -3.95
C THR A 149 -3.31 -0.31 -4.55
N ALA A 150 -3.23 -0.33 -5.86
CA ALA A 150 -2.04 -0.70 -6.61
C ALA A 150 -1.89 0.19 -7.85
N SER A 151 -0.66 0.46 -8.26
CA SER A 151 -0.34 1.28 -9.44
C SER A 151 -1.03 0.78 -10.71
N ASN A 152 -1.62 1.70 -11.48
CA ASN A 152 -2.39 1.37 -12.68
C ASN A 152 -1.49 1.17 -13.91
N GLY A 153 -1.23 -0.07 -14.27
CA GLY A 153 -0.42 -0.44 -15.43
C GLY A 153 -1.00 0.05 -16.76
N MET A 154 -2.31 0.27 -16.89
CA MET A 154 -2.89 0.83 -18.12
C MET A 154 -2.41 2.28 -18.33
N ARG A 155 -2.29 3.06 -17.26
CA ARG A 155 -1.72 4.41 -17.31
C ARG A 155 -0.24 4.35 -17.68
N LEU A 156 0.54 3.44 -17.08
CA LEU A 156 1.96 3.25 -17.40
C LEU A 156 2.15 2.88 -18.88
N ILE A 157 1.38 1.93 -19.41
CA ILE A 157 1.42 1.54 -20.83
C ILE A 157 1.12 2.74 -21.74
N ARG A 158 0.16 3.59 -21.39
CA ARG A 158 -0.20 4.77 -22.21
C ARG A 158 0.88 5.84 -22.22
N SER A 159 1.65 5.97 -21.14
CA SER A 159 2.74 6.96 -21.03
C SER A 159 4.08 6.43 -21.54
N ALA A 160 4.26 5.11 -21.63
CA ALA A 160 5.50 4.48 -22.08
C ALA A 160 5.79 4.76 -23.55
N THR A 161 7.07 4.95 -23.86
CA THR A 161 7.57 5.17 -25.23
C THR A 161 8.55 4.05 -25.65
N PRO A 162 8.72 3.80 -26.96
CA PRO A 162 9.72 2.84 -27.44
C PRO A 162 11.13 3.13 -26.91
N GLU A 163 11.51 4.39 -26.78
CA GLU A 163 12.83 4.81 -26.28
C GLU A 163 13.00 4.44 -24.79
N GLN A 164 11.92 4.50 -23.99
CA GLN A 164 11.96 4.07 -22.59
C GLN A 164 12.14 2.55 -22.49
N VAL A 165 11.50 1.78 -23.38
CA VAL A 165 11.66 0.32 -23.45
C VAL A 165 13.10 -0.03 -23.87
N GLU A 166 13.64 0.58 -24.93
CA GLU A 166 15.01 0.39 -25.38
C GLU A 166 16.05 0.76 -24.31
N ALA A 167 15.78 1.79 -23.52
CA ALA A 167 16.64 2.23 -22.41
C ALA A 167 16.47 1.39 -21.13
N GLY A 168 15.57 0.39 -21.10
CA GLY A 168 15.28 -0.42 -19.91
C GLY A 168 14.58 0.32 -18.78
N ARG A 169 13.98 1.50 -19.07
CA ARG A 169 13.23 2.29 -18.11
C ARG A 169 11.77 1.86 -17.97
N PHE A 170 11.25 1.16 -18.96
CA PHE A 170 9.95 0.50 -18.90
C PHE A 170 10.08 -0.93 -19.42
N ASP A 171 9.68 -1.91 -18.61
CA ASP A 171 9.65 -3.32 -18.98
C ASP A 171 8.21 -3.74 -19.34
N PRO A 172 7.90 -3.98 -20.62
CA PRO A 172 6.57 -4.36 -21.04
C PRO A 172 6.17 -5.78 -20.64
N LEU A 173 7.12 -6.64 -20.20
CA LEU A 173 6.80 -7.99 -19.74
C LEU A 173 6.24 -8.01 -18.32
N THR A 174 6.71 -7.10 -17.49
CA THR A 174 6.32 -7.01 -16.08
C THR A 174 5.51 -5.77 -15.76
N LEU A 175 5.32 -4.87 -16.74
CA LEU A 175 4.71 -3.54 -16.57
C LEU A 175 5.42 -2.73 -15.48
N SER A 176 6.74 -2.86 -15.38
CA SER A 176 7.54 -2.15 -14.38
C SER A 176 8.21 -0.92 -14.99
N GLU A 177 8.21 0.17 -14.25
CA GLU A 177 8.96 1.38 -14.54
C GLU A 177 10.16 1.48 -13.61
N SER A 178 11.32 1.85 -14.16
CA SER A 178 12.57 2.06 -13.41
C SER A 178 13.01 3.50 -13.59
N TYR A 179 13.27 4.18 -12.48
CA TYR A 179 13.69 5.58 -12.46
C TYR A 179 14.52 5.89 -11.21
N ASP A 180 15.19 7.04 -11.23
CA ASP A 180 15.90 7.54 -10.05
C ASP A 180 14.93 8.36 -9.20
N MET A 181 14.67 7.90 -7.97
CA MET A 181 13.92 8.66 -6.98
C MET A 181 14.85 9.67 -6.35
N GLU A 182 14.52 10.96 -6.48
CA GLU A 182 15.32 12.07 -5.98
C GLU A 182 14.59 12.81 -4.86
N TRP A 183 15.33 13.17 -3.80
CA TRP A 183 14.79 13.97 -2.68
C TRP A 183 15.89 14.78 -1.99
N GLU A 184 15.48 15.84 -1.30
CA GLU A 184 16.38 16.67 -0.51
C GLU A 184 16.52 16.13 0.91
N THR A 185 17.75 16.15 1.44
CA THR A 185 18.03 15.86 2.85
C THR A 185 18.86 17.00 3.46
N PRO A 186 18.96 17.09 4.81
CA PRO A 186 19.83 18.08 5.46
C PRO A 186 21.30 17.99 5.02
N GLU A 187 21.74 16.81 4.57
CA GLU A 187 23.10 16.57 4.08
C GLU A 187 23.26 16.85 2.58
N GLY A 188 22.18 17.21 1.88
CA GLY A 188 22.12 17.49 0.45
C GLY A 188 21.19 16.55 -0.32
N PRO A 189 21.10 16.73 -1.66
CA PRO A 189 20.24 15.89 -2.50
C PRO A 189 20.70 14.43 -2.50
N ARG A 190 19.73 13.53 -2.46
CA ARG A 190 19.92 12.09 -2.61
C ARG A 190 19.17 11.55 -3.80
N SER A 191 19.65 10.44 -4.33
CA SER A 191 19.03 9.72 -5.43
C SER A 191 19.27 8.23 -5.27
N VAL A 192 18.21 7.42 -5.48
CA VAL A 192 18.31 5.96 -5.52
C VAL A 192 17.53 5.43 -6.72
N PRO A 193 18.07 4.41 -7.42
CA PRO A 193 17.33 3.74 -8.47
C PRO A 193 16.21 2.89 -7.84
N VAL A 194 14.99 3.13 -8.26
CA VAL A 194 13.81 2.39 -7.81
C VAL A 194 13.11 1.72 -8.98
N ARG A 195 12.29 0.72 -8.66
CA ARG A 195 11.45 0.02 -9.62
C ARG A 195 10.06 -0.14 -9.05
N GLU A 196 9.07 0.31 -9.79
CA GLU A 196 7.65 0.16 -9.48
C GLU A 196 6.96 -0.70 -10.54
N ARG A 197 5.96 -1.46 -10.10
CA ARG A 197 5.17 -2.29 -10.99
C ARG A 197 3.73 -1.80 -11.06
N GLY A 198 3.22 -1.63 -12.30
CA GLY A 198 1.80 -1.41 -12.53
C GLY A 198 1.04 -2.70 -12.78
N TYR A 199 -0.26 -2.67 -12.55
CA TYR A 199 -1.17 -3.79 -12.77
C TYR A 199 -2.30 -3.43 -13.72
N VAL A 200 -2.71 -4.39 -14.54
CA VAL A 200 -4.03 -4.30 -15.18
C VAL A 200 -5.08 -5.01 -14.32
N PRO A 201 -6.37 -4.57 -14.33
CA PRO A 201 -7.39 -5.10 -13.42
C PRO A 201 -7.57 -6.62 -13.46
N SER A 202 -7.43 -7.23 -14.65
CA SER A 202 -7.56 -8.69 -14.81
C SER A 202 -6.40 -9.45 -14.18
N GLU A 203 -5.17 -8.97 -14.32
CA GLU A 203 -3.98 -9.56 -13.72
C GLU A 203 -4.02 -9.45 -12.20
N LEU A 204 -4.30 -8.25 -11.68
CA LEU A 204 -4.43 -8.01 -10.24
C LEU A 204 -5.52 -8.90 -9.61
N THR A 205 -6.66 -9.06 -10.31
CA THR A 205 -7.72 -9.98 -9.89
C THR A 205 -7.24 -11.43 -9.80
N LEU A 206 -6.46 -11.89 -10.77
CA LEU A 206 -5.91 -13.26 -10.78
C LEU A 206 -4.90 -13.45 -9.65
N LEU A 207 -4.01 -12.47 -9.42
CA LEU A 207 -3.01 -12.50 -8.35
C LEU A 207 -3.68 -12.60 -6.97
N CYS A 208 -4.72 -11.77 -6.72
CA CYS A 208 -5.49 -11.82 -5.49
C CYS A 208 -6.15 -13.19 -5.27
N ARG A 209 -6.71 -13.79 -6.33
CA ARG A 209 -7.28 -15.14 -6.27
C ARG A 209 -6.23 -16.23 -5.99
N MET A 210 -5.04 -16.11 -6.58
CA MET A 210 -3.92 -17.03 -6.31
C MET A 210 -3.43 -16.96 -4.85
N ALA A 211 -3.60 -15.81 -4.21
CA ALA A 211 -3.32 -15.63 -2.78
C ALA A 211 -4.44 -16.15 -1.86
N GLY A 212 -5.57 -16.60 -2.41
CA GLY A 212 -6.67 -17.19 -1.66
C GLY A 212 -7.85 -16.25 -1.38
N PHE A 213 -7.88 -15.05 -1.99
CA PHE A 213 -8.99 -14.12 -1.83
C PHE A 213 -10.13 -14.34 -2.84
N ALA A 214 -11.35 -14.01 -2.41
CA ALA A 214 -12.48 -13.77 -3.31
C ALA A 214 -12.55 -12.26 -3.61
N VAL A 215 -12.29 -11.87 -4.86
CA VAL A 215 -12.38 -10.45 -5.28
C VAL A 215 -13.85 -10.08 -5.44
N GLU A 216 -14.29 -9.06 -4.70
CA GLU A 216 -15.68 -8.57 -4.72
C GLU A 216 -15.84 -7.37 -5.68
N HIS A 217 -14.88 -6.42 -5.64
CA HIS A 217 -14.93 -5.23 -6.47
C HIS A 217 -13.54 -4.82 -6.97
N VAL A 218 -13.52 -4.19 -8.14
CA VAL A 218 -12.36 -3.49 -8.69
C VAL A 218 -12.82 -2.12 -9.15
N TRP A 219 -12.27 -1.05 -8.53
CA TRP A 219 -12.67 0.34 -8.74
C TRP A 219 -11.46 1.22 -9.07
N GLY A 220 -11.72 2.46 -9.50
CA GLY A 220 -10.71 3.50 -9.53
C GLY A 220 -10.23 3.82 -8.12
N GLY A 221 -8.91 3.84 -7.92
CA GLY A 221 -8.27 3.88 -6.61
C GLY A 221 -7.42 5.12 -6.35
N THR A 222 -7.39 6.09 -7.28
CA THR A 222 -6.57 7.30 -7.14
C THR A 222 -6.80 7.99 -5.79
N ALA A 223 -5.72 8.17 -5.01
CA ALA A 223 -5.74 8.83 -3.71
C ALA A 223 -6.45 10.20 -3.78
N GLY A 224 -7.20 10.55 -2.75
CA GLY A 224 -8.03 11.75 -2.71
C GLY A 224 -9.31 11.69 -3.56
N ASN A 225 -9.54 10.62 -4.32
CA ASN A 225 -10.72 10.46 -5.18
C ASN A 225 -11.35 9.05 -5.08
N TRP A 226 -11.28 8.43 -3.90
CA TRP A 226 -11.87 7.11 -3.69
C TRP A 226 -13.39 7.13 -3.77
N GLY A 227 -13.94 6.03 -4.34
CA GLY A 227 -15.38 5.84 -4.49
C GLY A 227 -15.67 4.53 -5.22
N ARG A 228 -16.97 4.17 -5.31
CA ARG A 228 -17.44 2.98 -6.03
C ARG A 228 -17.61 3.28 -7.52
N ARG A 229 -16.57 3.72 -8.18
CA ARG A 229 -16.56 4.13 -9.57
C ARG A 229 -15.74 3.18 -10.44
N PRO A 230 -16.10 2.99 -11.72
CA PRO A 230 -15.33 2.16 -12.63
C PRO A 230 -13.87 2.61 -12.73
N VAL A 231 -12.97 1.66 -12.94
CA VAL A 231 -11.59 1.96 -13.30
C VAL A 231 -11.56 2.59 -14.68
N ASP A 232 -10.82 3.68 -14.85
CA ASP A 232 -10.50 4.24 -16.15
C ASP A 232 -8.99 4.21 -16.44
N LEU A 233 -8.60 4.67 -17.62
CA LEU A 233 -7.22 4.58 -18.08
C LEU A 233 -6.32 5.65 -17.44
N ASP A 234 -6.88 6.68 -16.83
CA ASP A 234 -6.16 7.81 -16.25
C ASP A 234 -6.05 7.75 -14.72
N GLU A 235 -6.67 6.72 -14.09
CA GLU A 235 -6.45 6.43 -12.67
C GLU A 235 -4.96 6.24 -12.38
N TRP A 236 -4.50 6.81 -11.29
CA TRP A 236 -3.16 6.52 -10.79
C TRP A 236 -3.08 5.12 -10.19
N GLU A 237 -4.11 4.73 -9.45
CA GLU A 237 -4.21 3.45 -8.76
C GLU A 237 -5.52 2.73 -9.09
N ILE A 238 -5.49 1.42 -8.95
CA ILE A 238 -6.64 0.53 -8.98
C ILE A 238 -6.93 0.09 -7.55
N MET A 239 -8.16 0.26 -7.09
CA MET A 239 -8.61 -0.28 -5.80
C MET A 239 -9.23 -1.65 -5.98
N VAL A 240 -8.76 -2.63 -5.21
CA VAL A 240 -9.37 -3.96 -5.12
C VAL A 240 -9.94 -4.17 -3.74
N VAL A 241 -11.22 -4.53 -3.69
CA VAL A 241 -11.90 -4.96 -2.47
C VAL A 241 -12.08 -6.47 -2.57
N MET A 242 -11.52 -7.18 -1.61
CA MET A 242 -11.52 -8.63 -1.62
C MET A 242 -11.79 -9.19 -0.24
N ARG A 243 -12.25 -10.42 -0.19
CA ARG A 243 -12.61 -11.11 1.06
C ARG A 243 -11.82 -12.40 1.22
N LYS A 244 -11.30 -12.65 2.42
CA LYS A 244 -10.87 -14.00 2.80
C LYS A 244 -12.11 -14.90 2.88
N PRO A 245 -12.20 -16.00 2.11
CA PRO A 245 -13.34 -16.89 2.18
C PRO A 245 -13.64 -17.35 3.61
N ALA A 246 -14.92 -17.53 3.95
CA ALA A 246 -15.31 -18.26 5.13
C ALA A 246 -14.87 -19.72 4.97
N ALA A 247 -14.32 -20.32 6.03
CA ALA A 247 -13.87 -21.72 6.02
C ALA A 247 -15.07 -22.69 5.81
#